data_369c782c7ff5e6ee61d338341c57b63f
#
_entry.id   369c782c7ff5e6ee61d338341c57b63f
#
_cell.length_a   1.000
_cell.length_b   1.000
_cell.length_c   1.000
_cell.angle_alpha   90.00
_cell.angle_beta   90.00
_cell.angle_gamma   90.00
#
_symmetry.space_group_name_H-M   'P 1'
#
loop_
_entity.id
_entity.type
_entity.pdbx_description
1 polymer ?
#
loop_
_entity_poly.entity_id
_entity_poly.type
_entity_poly.pdbx_seq_one_letter_code
_entity_poly.pdbx_strand_id
1 'polypeptide(L)'
;MIHISKMTGKLEGFLAISTNTSTNEYCQKQNTKNDPDNICVHCYSWTMLQTYRKNMAPALERNSKLLASKALHPDALPIINSAFFRFNAHGELINEFNLINYVNIAIKNPHCNFTLWTKRYDIVYKYFKNNPKPKNFILVYSNPKINHIFSKPPKFFDKTFNNVHEDLHQEKQNCTGQKCKDCLLCYKLDTTDTIVEKVKSYGKK
;
A
#
# COMPACT_ATOMS: atom_id res chain seq x y z
N MET A 1 13.52 6.54 -15.13
CA MET A 1 12.36 5.65 -15.43
C MET A 1 11.84 5.07 -14.12
N ILE A 2 10.52 5.01 -13.93
CA ILE A 2 9.88 4.38 -12.76
C ILE A 2 10.11 2.88 -12.82
N HIS A 3 10.58 2.31 -11.71
CA HIS A 3 10.76 0.85 -11.57
C HIS A 3 9.44 0.18 -11.20
N ILE A 4 9.06 -0.83 -11.98
CA ILE A 4 7.89 -1.69 -11.74
C ILE A 4 8.39 -3.07 -11.34
N SER A 5 7.96 -3.55 -10.18
CA SER A 5 8.34 -4.85 -9.64
C SER A 5 7.30 -5.92 -9.98
N LYS A 6 7.76 -7.10 -10.42
CA LYS A 6 6.92 -8.31 -10.40
C LYS A 6 6.84 -8.82 -8.96
N MET A 7 5.62 -9.06 -8.51
CA MET A 7 5.38 -9.50 -7.14
C MET A 7 5.46 -11.01 -7.00
N THR A 8 5.75 -11.45 -5.77
CA THR A 8 5.86 -12.88 -5.39
C THR A 8 4.98 -13.20 -4.18
N GLY A 9 4.87 -14.46 -3.79
CA GLY A 9 4.09 -14.90 -2.63
C GLY A 9 2.59 -14.69 -2.82
N LYS A 10 1.93 -14.06 -1.86
CA LYS A 10 0.48 -13.74 -1.94
C LYS A 10 0.13 -12.85 -3.12
N LEU A 11 1.06 -11.98 -3.52
CA LEU A 11 0.90 -11.03 -4.62
C LEU A 11 1.41 -11.56 -5.97
N GLU A 12 1.77 -12.82 -6.06
CA GLU A 12 2.21 -13.43 -7.32
C GLU A 12 1.20 -13.18 -8.44
N GLY A 13 1.71 -12.75 -9.59
CA GLY A 13 0.89 -12.35 -10.75
C GLY A 13 0.54 -10.86 -10.80
N PHE A 14 0.83 -10.10 -9.74
CA PHE A 14 0.67 -8.64 -9.75
C PHE A 14 1.96 -7.92 -10.10
N LEU A 15 1.78 -6.72 -10.65
CA LEU A 15 2.83 -5.71 -10.78
C LEU A 15 2.65 -4.64 -9.71
N ALA A 16 3.75 -4.03 -9.26
CA ALA A 16 3.69 -2.96 -8.27
C ALA A 16 4.71 -1.85 -8.52
N ILE A 17 4.33 -0.62 -8.17
CA ILE A 17 5.25 0.49 -7.92
C ILE A 17 5.32 0.70 -6.42
N SER A 18 6.52 0.69 -5.89
CA SER A 18 6.79 0.81 -4.46
C SER A 18 7.84 1.89 -4.19
N THR A 19 7.81 2.46 -2.99
CA THR A 19 8.78 3.41 -2.47
C THR A 19 9.69 2.74 -1.44
N ASN A 20 10.80 3.37 -1.09
CA ASN A 20 11.72 2.81 -0.13
C ASN A 20 11.24 3.05 1.30
N THR A 21 11.00 1.98 2.04
CA THR A 21 10.60 2.04 3.45
C THR A 21 11.69 2.65 4.34
N SER A 22 12.96 2.33 4.05
CA SER A 22 14.09 2.69 4.92
C SER A 22 14.46 4.17 4.87
N THR A 23 14.13 4.86 3.78
CA THR A 23 14.43 6.29 3.58
C THR A 23 13.18 7.18 3.71
N ASN A 24 12.01 6.61 3.86
CA ASN A 24 10.78 7.34 4.08
C ASN A 24 10.69 7.78 5.54
N GLU A 25 10.72 9.08 5.80
CA GLU A 25 10.70 9.65 7.17
C GLU A 25 9.47 9.21 7.98
N TYR A 26 8.31 9.10 7.35
CA TYR A 26 7.12 8.59 8.02
C TYR A 26 7.33 7.15 8.48
N CYS A 27 7.85 6.28 7.62
CA CYS A 27 8.14 4.90 7.95
C CYS A 27 9.17 4.79 9.08
N GLN A 28 10.23 5.59 9.04
CA GLN A 28 11.25 5.64 10.09
C GLN A 28 10.63 6.01 11.43
N LYS A 29 9.85 7.10 11.48
CA LYS A 29 9.16 7.55 12.70
C LYS A 29 8.19 6.51 13.26
N GLN A 30 7.47 5.80 12.39
CA GLN A 30 6.52 4.77 12.84
C GLN A 30 7.22 3.48 13.30
N ASN A 31 8.33 3.09 12.64
CA ASN A 31 9.07 1.88 12.99
C ASN A 31 9.81 1.99 14.33
N THR A 32 10.24 3.20 14.69
CA THR A 32 11.00 3.47 15.92
C THR A 32 10.11 3.83 17.13
N LYS A 33 8.78 3.80 16.99
CA LYS A 33 7.88 4.05 18.12
C LYS A 33 7.99 2.98 19.19
N ASN A 34 7.90 3.38 20.44
CA ASN A 34 7.72 2.47 21.56
C ASN A 34 6.22 2.17 21.76
N ASP A 35 5.63 1.51 20.76
CA ASP A 35 4.20 1.17 20.73
C ASP A 35 4.06 -0.23 20.07
N PRO A 36 4.02 -1.31 20.87
CA PRO A 36 3.96 -2.68 20.37
C PRO A 36 2.68 -2.98 19.57
N ASP A 37 1.61 -2.20 19.78
CA ASP A 37 0.36 -2.34 19.05
C ASP A 37 0.41 -1.66 17.67
N ASN A 38 1.48 -0.95 17.35
CA ASN A 38 1.65 -0.36 16.04
C ASN A 38 2.29 -1.34 15.07
N ILE A 39 1.54 -1.72 14.01
CA ILE A 39 2.03 -2.68 12.99
C ILE A 39 3.36 -2.25 12.33
N CYS A 40 3.66 -0.95 12.30
CA CYS A 40 4.88 -0.45 11.70
C CYS A 40 6.13 -0.80 12.51
N VAL A 41 6.02 -1.04 13.81
CA VAL A 41 7.15 -1.51 14.65
C VAL A 41 7.57 -2.93 14.21
N HIS A 42 6.64 -3.70 13.68
CA HIS A 42 6.83 -5.05 13.14
C HIS A 42 6.90 -5.07 11.60
N CYS A 43 7.33 -3.97 10.98
CA CYS A 43 7.24 -3.79 9.53
C CYS A 43 8.07 -4.82 8.75
N TYR A 44 7.39 -5.74 8.06
CA TYR A 44 8.05 -6.75 7.22
C TYR A 44 8.90 -6.12 6.11
N SER A 45 8.45 -5.01 5.52
CA SER A 45 9.18 -4.32 4.46
C SER A 45 10.49 -3.72 4.97
N TRP A 46 10.49 -3.16 6.18
CA TRP A 46 11.70 -2.69 6.85
C TRP A 46 12.71 -3.83 7.01
N THR A 47 12.27 -4.94 7.61
CA THR A 47 13.12 -6.11 7.85
C THR A 47 13.66 -6.70 6.55
N MET A 48 12.82 -6.87 5.52
CA MET A 48 13.21 -7.42 4.23
C MET A 48 14.29 -6.59 3.52
N LEU A 49 14.14 -5.25 3.53
CA LEU A 49 15.10 -4.35 2.88
C LEU A 49 16.44 -4.26 3.63
N GLN A 50 16.46 -4.61 4.92
CA GLN A 50 17.70 -4.70 5.72
C GLN A 50 18.37 -6.07 5.58
N THR A 51 17.67 -7.10 5.12
CA THR A 51 18.14 -8.48 5.08
C THR A 51 18.19 -9.03 3.65
N TYR A 52 17.32 -9.99 3.35
CA TYR A 52 17.38 -10.80 2.12
C TYR A 52 16.91 -10.10 0.84
N ARG A 53 16.31 -8.90 0.93
CA ARG A 53 15.92 -8.08 -0.23
C ARG A 53 16.62 -6.72 -0.30
N LYS A 54 17.77 -6.59 0.36
CA LYS A 54 18.55 -5.34 0.33
C LYS A 54 18.87 -4.86 -1.10
N ASN A 55 19.02 -5.77 -2.05
CA ASN A 55 19.30 -5.43 -3.45
C ASN A 55 18.13 -4.73 -4.17
N MET A 56 16.90 -4.75 -3.60
CA MET A 56 15.77 -3.97 -4.11
C MET A 56 15.84 -2.50 -3.68
N ALA A 57 16.49 -2.18 -2.58
CA ALA A 57 16.50 -0.85 -1.99
C ALA A 57 16.91 0.26 -2.98
N PRO A 58 17.94 0.12 -3.83
CA PRO A 58 18.30 1.16 -4.81
C PRO A 58 17.21 1.46 -5.84
N ALA A 59 16.46 0.43 -6.28
CA ALA A 59 15.37 0.62 -7.24
C ALA A 59 14.18 1.34 -6.59
N LEU A 60 13.83 0.97 -5.36
CA LEU A 60 12.78 1.62 -4.59
C LEU A 60 13.16 3.06 -4.22
N GLU A 61 14.44 3.31 -3.93
CA GLU A 61 14.94 4.65 -3.66
C GLU A 61 14.84 5.57 -4.89
N ARG A 62 15.16 5.06 -6.08
CA ARG A 62 14.95 5.82 -7.33
C ARG A 62 13.47 6.17 -7.52
N ASN A 63 12.55 5.25 -7.23
CA ASN A 63 11.13 5.53 -7.26
C ASN A 63 10.75 6.61 -6.25
N SER A 64 11.24 6.51 -5.02
CA SER A 64 10.98 7.51 -3.96
C SER A 64 11.37 8.90 -4.40
N LYS A 65 12.60 9.07 -4.88
CA LYS A 65 13.12 10.37 -5.35
C LYS A 65 12.33 10.90 -6.53
N LEU A 66 12.07 10.05 -7.53
CA LEU A 66 11.38 10.46 -8.75
C LEU A 66 9.92 10.86 -8.48
N LEU A 67 9.18 10.01 -7.76
CA LEU A 67 7.75 10.21 -7.53
C LEU A 67 7.45 11.34 -6.53
N ALA A 68 8.39 11.63 -5.61
CA ALA A 68 8.20 12.66 -4.59
C ALA A 68 8.76 14.04 -4.97
N SER A 69 9.51 14.15 -6.08
CA SER A 69 10.18 15.41 -6.46
C SER A 69 9.22 16.45 -7.05
N LYS A 70 8.32 16.01 -7.93
CA LYS A 70 7.37 16.87 -8.66
C LYS A 70 6.27 16.04 -9.31
N ALA A 71 5.22 16.68 -9.80
CA ALA A 71 4.29 16.07 -10.75
C ALA A 71 5.02 15.77 -12.06
N LEU A 72 5.01 14.51 -12.49
CA LEU A 72 5.69 14.06 -13.69
C LEU A 72 4.86 14.38 -14.93
N HIS A 73 5.54 14.67 -16.03
CA HIS A 73 4.88 14.81 -17.33
C HIS A 73 4.22 13.48 -17.74
N PRO A 74 3.05 13.50 -18.42
CA PRO A 74 2.35 12.27 -18.81
C PRO A 74 3.20 11.26 -19.58
N ASP A 75 4.13 11.74 -20.43
CA ASP A 75 5.02 10.85 -21.21
C ASP A 75 6.03 10.09 -20.34
N ALA A 76 6.39 10.64 -19.18
CA ALA A 76 7.27 9.98 -18.22
C ALA A 76 6.56 8.93 -17.36
N LEU A 77 5.21 8.87 -17.42
CA LEU A 77 4.42 7.90 -16.68
C LEU A 77 4.31 6.58 -17.45
N PRO A 78 4.37 5.43 -16.76
CA PRO A 78 4.31 4.13 -17.40
C PRO A 78 2.93 3.80 -18.01
N ILE A 79 2.94 3.01 -19.07
CA ILE A 79 1.78 2.26 -19.53
C ILE A 79 1.76 0.92 -18.80
N ILE A 80 0.61 0.55 -18.25
CA ILE A 80 0.43 -0.64 -17.44
C ILE A 80 -0.49 -1.63 -18.16
N ASN A 81 0.05 -2.73 -18.63
CA ASN A 81 -0.71 -3.79 -19.30
C ASN A 81 -1.12 -4.87 -18.28
N SER A 82 -2.03 -4.52 -17.37
CA SER A 82 -2.56 -5.42 -16.35
C SER A 82 -3.96 -4.99 -15.95
N ALA A 83 -4.83 -5.95 -15.61
CA ALA A 83 -6.17 -5.63 -15.10
C ALA A 83 -6.13 -5.06 -13.68
N PHE A 84 -5.14 -5.44 -12.88
CA PHE A 84 -4.96 -5.01 -11.49
C PHE A 84 -3.51 -4.62 -11.22
N PHE A 85 -3.31 -3.56 -10.44
CA PHE A 85 -1.99 -3.05 -10.14
C PHE A 85 -1.92 -2.57 -8.68
N ARG A 86 -0.76 -2.72 -8.04
CA ARG A 86 -0.57 -2.28 -6.65
C ARG A 86 0.40 -1.12 -6.54
N PHE A 87 -0.01 -0.07 -5.82
CA PHE A 87 0.89 0.94 -5.28
C PHE A 87 1.26 0.59 -3.83
N ASN A 88 2.50 0.84 -3.46
CA ASN A 88 3.05 0.61 -2.12
C ASN A 88 2.90 -0.84 -1.63
N ALA A 89 3.43 -1.82 -2.39
CA ALA A 89 3.70 -3.14 -1.84
C ALA A 89 4.85 -3.07 -0.80
N HIS A 90 5.73 -2.08 -0.95
CA HIS A 90 6.74 -1.63 -0.01
C HIS A 90 6.67 -0.11 0.11
N GLY A 91 7.03 0.42 1.29
CA GLY A 91 7.04 1.86 1.56
C GLY A 91 5.66 2.44 1.88
N GLU A 92 5.58 3.75 1.80
CA GLU A 92 4.40 4.54 2.12
C GLU A 92 4.38 5.81 1.26
N LEU A 93 3.26 6.51 1.18
CA LEU A 93 3.20 7.85 0.57
C LEU A 93 4.20 8.78 1.27
N ILE A 94 5.04 9.42 0.46
CA ILE A 94 6.08 10.33 0.93
C ILE A 94 5.48 11.72 1.12
N ASN A 95 4.86 12.23 0.06
CA ASN A 95 4.26 13.57 0.02
C ASN A 95 3.13 13.63 -1.02
N GLU A 96 2.58 14.82 -1.22
CA GLU A 96 1.48 15.07 -2.17
C GLU A 96 1.88 14.78 -3.63
N PHE A 97 3.11 15.09 -4.05
CA PHE A 97 3.58 14.78 -5.42
C PHE A 97 3.59 13.27 -5.68
N ASN A 98 3.94 12.47 -4.70
CA ASN A 98 3.88 11.01 -4.83
C ASN A 98 2.43 10.52 -5.09
N LEU A 99 1.44 11.07 -4.37
CA LEU A 99 0.02 10.76 -4.61
C LEU A 99 -0.44 11.26 -5.98
N ILE A 100 -0.09 12.50 -6.37
CA ILE A 100 -0.41 13.06 -7.70
C ILE A 100 0.10 12.14 -8.81
N ASN A 101 1.33 11.67 -8.72
CA ASN A 101 1.92 10.78 -9.72
C ASN A 101 1.20 9.43 -9.78
N TYR A 102 0.77 8.87 -8.67
CA TYR A 102 -0.04 7.64 -8.65
C TYR A 102 -1.42 7.86 -9.28
N VAL A 103 -2.08 8.97 -8.98
CA VAL A 103 -3.36 9.35 -9.60
C VAL A 103 -3.20 9.52 -11.11
N ASN A 104 -2.16 10.22 -11.55
CA ASN A 104 -1.89 10.43 -12.98
C ASN A 104 -1.57 9.12 -13.72
N ILE A 105 -0.87 8.17 -13.08
CA ILE A 105 -0.68 6.82 -13.62
C ILE A 105 -2.03 6.11 -13.79
N ALA A 106 -2.93 6.21 -12.81
CA ALA A 106 -4.25 5.60 -12.90
C ALA A 106 -5.09 6.22 -14.02
N ILE A 107 -5.08 7.55 -14.16
CA ILE A 107 -5.77 8.27 -15.24
C ILE A 107 -5.24 7.84 -16.62
N LYS A 108 -3.92 7.71 -16.76
CA LYS A 108 -3.28 7.28 -18.02
C LYS A 108 -3.64 5.83 -18.41
N ASN A 109 -4.03 5.00 -17.46
CA ASN A 109 -4.27 3.56 -17.64
C ASN A 109 -5.70 3.17 -17.20
N PRO A 110 -6.77 3.66 -17.88
CA PRO A 110 -8.16 3.52 -17.42
C PRO A 110 -8.68 2.07 -17.42
N HIS A 111 -8.01 1.16 -18.12
CA HIS A 111 -8.33 -0.27 -18.19
C HIS A 111 -7.80 -1.08 -17.00
N CYS A 112 -6.95 -0.48 -16.17
CA CYS A 112 -6.33 -1.12 -15.00
C CYS A 112 -6.95 -0.59 -13.71
N ASN A 113 -7.28 -1.47 -12.77
CA ASN A 113 -7.67 -1.09 -11.41
C ASN A 113 -6.43 -0.98 -10.52
N PHE A 114 -6.20 0.22 -10.02
CA PHE A 114 -5.07 0.53 -9.15
C PHE A 114 -5.51 0.51 -7.69
N THR A 115 -4.73 -0.13 -6.84
CA THR A 115 -4.99 -0.12 -5.40
C THR A 115 -3.80 0.43 -4.65
N LEU A 116 -4.04 1.43 -3.80
CA LEU A 116 -3.04 2.04 -2.92
C LEU A 116 -3.38 1.73 -1.46
N TRP A 117 -2.45 1.04 -0.77
CA TRP A 117 -2.47 0.94 0.69
C TRP A 117 -1.68 2.08 1.30
N THR A 118 -2.30 2.83 2.19
CA THR A 118 -1.61 3.93 2.87
C THR A 118 -2.19 4.19 4.27
N LYS A 119 -1.34 4.62 5.18
CA LYS A 119 -1.68 5.17 6.50
C LYS A 119 -1.78 6.70 6.48
N ARG A 120 -1.37 7.32 5.37
CA ARG A 120 -1.25 8.77 5.22
C ARG A 120 -2.60 9.41 4.85
N TYR A 121 -3.53 9.33 5.81
CA TYR A 121 -4.83 10.02 5.71
C TYR A 121 -4.66 11.52 5.44
N ASP A 122 -3.65 12.14 6.06
CA ASP A 122 -3.32 13.56 5.90
C ASP A 122 -3.09 13.95 4.43
N ILE A 123 -2.29 13.19 3.70
CA ILE A 123 -2.00 13.44 2.27
C ILE A 123 -3.24 13.18 1.41
N VAL A 124 -3.92 12.05 1.65
CA VAL A 124 -5.11 11.64 0.90
C VAL A 124 -6.23 12.68 1.07
N TYR A 125 -6.51 13.10 2.30
CA TYR A 125 -7.54 14.09 2.59
C TYR A 125 -7.20 15.45 1.97
N LYS A 126 -5.96 15.92 2.13
CA LYS A 126 -5.51 17.20 1.58
C LYS A 126 -5.68 17.26 0.06
N TYR A 127 -5.38 16.19 -0.64
CA TYR A 127 -5.49 16.13 -2.10
C TYR A 127 -6.95 15.99 -2.56
N PHE A 128 -7.68 14.97 -2.09
CA PHE A 128 -8.99 14.64 -2.63
C PHE A 128 -10.13 15.55 -2.15
N LYS A 129 -9.92 16.40 -1.16
CA LYS A 129 -10.91 17.43 -0.82
C LYS A 129 -11.17 18.43 -1.96
N ASN A 130 -10.21 18.60 -2.87
CA ASN A 130 -10.26 19.55 -3.98
C ASN A 130 -10.11 18.89 -5.37
N ASN A 131 -9.89 17.58 -5.42
CA ASN A 131 -9.63 16.86 -6.67
C ASN A 131 -10.52 15.62 -6.75
N PRO A 132 -11.06 15.29 -7.95
CA PRO A 132 -11.84 14.07 -8.13
C PRO A 132 -10.94 12.84 -8.02
N LYS A 133 -11.48 11.77 -7.42
CA LYS A 133 -10.82 10.46 -7.38
C LYS A 133 -11.17 9.68 -8.67
N PRO A 134 -10.17 9.15 -9.41
CA PRO A 134 -10.45 8.30 -10.56
C PRO A 134 -11.21 7.03 -10.16
N LYS A 135 -12.16 6.59 -11.00
CA LYS A 135 -13.00 5.40 -10.73
C LYS A 135 -12.19 4.12 -10.60
N ASN A 136 -11.05 4.03 -11.28
CA ASN A 136 -10.12 2.90 -11.25
C ASN A 136 -9.03 3.02 -10.18
N PHE A 137 -9.18 3.95 -9.20
CA PHE A 137 -8.21 4.17 -8.13
C PHE A 137 -8.83 3.85 -6.77
N ILE A 138 -8.50 2.69 -6.24
CA ILE A 138 -9.03 2.16 -4.97
C ILE A 138 -8.06 2.52 -3.84
N LEU A 139 -8.56 3.23 -2.83
CA LEU A 139 -7.82 3.62 -1.65
C LEU A 139 -8.15 2.70 -0.48
N VAL A 140 -7.13 2.04 0.05
CA VAL A 140 -7.24 1.17 1.22
C VAL A 140 -6.53 1.83 2.39
N TYR A 141 -7.29 2.21 3.42
CA TYR A 141 -6.72 2.69 4.67
C TYR A 141 -6.07 1.54 5.42
N SER A 142 -4.76 1.56 5.52
CA SER A 142 -4.01 0.56 6.28
C SER A 142 -3.99 0.96 7.75
N ASN A 143 -4.85 0.36 8.56
CA ASN A 143 -4.93 0.64 9.99
C ASN A 143 -3.56 0.37 10.66
N PRO A 144 -2.98 1.36 11.35
CA PRO A 144 -1.70 1.16 12.04
C PRO A 144 -1.79 0.30 13.30
N LYS A 145 -2.98 0.16 13.92
CA LYS A 145 -3.15 -0.57 15.18
C LYS A 145 -3.48 -2.03 14.96
N ILE A 146 -2.68 -2.92 15.57
CA ILE A 146 -2.93 -4.37 15.60
C ILE A 146 -4.13 -4.65 16.53
N ASN A 147 -4.90 -5.68 16.21
CA ASN A 147 -6.05 -6.15 16.99
C ASN A 147 -7.20 -5.14 17.16
N HIS A 148 -7.13 -4.02 16.44
CA HIS A 148 -8.21 -3.04 16.41
C HIS A 148 -8.80 -2.97 15.01
N ILE A 149 -10.12 -3.20 14.89
CA ILE A 149 -10.80 -3.23 13.60
C ILE A 149 -11.52 -1.89 13.36
N PHE A 150 -11.06 -1.16 12.37
CA PHE A 150 -11.82 -0.08 11.76
C PHE A 150 -12.79 -0.67 10.76
N SER A 151 -14.09 -0.57 11.03
CA SER A 151 -15.14 -1.11 10.17
C SER A 151 -15.62 -0.13 9.09
N LYS A 152 -15.35 1.17 9.26
CA LYS A 152 -15.74 2.21 8.28
C LYS A 152 -14.50 2.87 7.71
N PRO A 153 -14.33 2.88 6.37
CA PRO A 153 -13.24 3.62 5.75
C PRO A 153 -13.30 5.11 6.10
N PRO A 154 -12.15 5.75 6.37
CA PRO A 154 -12.09 7.21 6.51
C PRO A 154 -12.52 7.90 5.20
N LYS A 155 -12.88 9.17 5.31
CA LYS A 155 -13.30 9.96 4.12
C LYS A 155 -12.27 9.83 2.98
N PHE A 156 -12.76 9.61 1.77
CA PHE A 156 -12.05 9.35 0.51
C PHE A 156 -11.46 7.94 0.36
N PHE A 157 -11.39 7.14 1.41
CA PHE A 157 -10.99 5.75 1.31
C PHE A 157 -12.19 4.87 0.95
N ASP A 158 -11.92 3.81 0.19
CA ASP A 158 -12.93 2.83 -0.22
C ASP A 158 -12.97 1.64 0.73
N LYS A 159 -11.82 1.33 1.35
CA LYS A 159 -11.67 0.15 2.19
C LYS A 159 -10.79 0.42 3.39
N THR A 160 -10.94 -0.43 4.43
CA THR A 160 -10.01 -0.54 5.54
C THR A 160 -9.25 -1.86 5.46
N PHE A 161 -8.00 -1.85 5.88
CA PHE A 161 -7.17 -3.05 6.01
C PHE A 161 -6.65 -3.13 7.45
N ASN A 162 -7.09 -4.15 8.16
CA ASN A 162 -6.85 -4.35 9.58
C ASN A 162 -6.00 -5.60 9.78
N ASN A 163 -5.12 -5.58 10.76
CA ASN A 163 -4.26 -6.70 11.13
C ASN A 163 -4.65 -7.18 12.52
N VAL A 164 -4.92 -8.48 12.67
CA VAL A 164 -5.29 -9.08 13.95
C VAL A 164 -4.48 -10.35 14.19
N HIS A 165 -4.18 -10.66 15.44
CA HIS A 165 -3.59 -11.95 15.81
C HIS A 165 -4.55 -13.09 15.50
N GLU A 166 -3.99 -14.25 15.23
CA GLU A 166 -4.69 -15.44 14.74
C GLU A 166 -5.84 -15.88 15.63
N ASP A 167 -5.70 -15.71 16.93
CA ASP A 167 -6.65 -16.08 17.98
C ASP A 167 -7.74 -15.04 18.25
N LEU A 168 -7.58 -13.83 17.68
CA LEU A 168 -8.52 -12.73 17.88
C LEU A 168 -9.38 -12.47 16.65
N HIS A 169 -10.65 -12.15 16.87
CA HIS A 169 -11.60 -11.79 15.81
C HIS A 169 -11.68 -12.80 14.66
N GLN A 170 -11.58 -14.10 14.97
CA GLN A 170 -11.53 -15.17 13.95
C GLN A 170 -12.71 -15.12 12.99
N GLU A 171 -13.90 -14.80 13.47
CA GLU A 171 -15.14 -14.69 12.70
C GLU A 171 -15.12 -13.54 11.67
N LYS A 172 -14.23 -12.57 11.85
CA LYS A 172 -14.07 -11.39 10.94
C LYS A 172 -12.91 -11.53 9.97
N GLN A 173 -12.04 -12.53 10.16
CA GLN A 173 -10.87 -12.74 9.35
C GLN A 173 -11.27 -13.19 7.93
N ASN A 174 -11.08 -12.33 6.94
CA ASN A 174 -11.38 -12.60 5.54
C ASN A 174 -10.14 -12.58 4.62
N CYS A 175 -8.95 -12.24 5.16
CA CYS A 175 -7.66 -12.34 4.50
C CYS A 175 -6.76 -13.34 5.25
N THR A 176 -6.92 -14.63 4.96
CA THR A 176 -6.33 -15.76 5.72
C THR A 176 -5.13 -16.41 5.04
N GLY A 177 -4.61 -15.80 3.97
CA GLY A 177 -3.41 -16.28 3.27
C GLY A 177 -3.60 -16.67 1.82
N GLN A 178 -4.83 -16.56 1.30
CA GLN A 178 -5.15 -16.80 -0.11
C GLN A 178 -4.34 -15.93 -1.06
N LYS A 179 -4.13 -16.39 -2.30
CA LYS A 179 -3.47 -15.57 -3.34
C LYS A 179 -4.36 -14.40 -3.73
N CYS A 180 -3.78 -13.20 -3.80
CA CYS A 180 -4.52 -11.96 -4.08
C CYS A 180 -5.17 -11.96 -5.47
N LYS A 181 -4.56 -12.64 -6.47
CA LYS A 181 -5.11 -12.78 -7.82
C LYS A 181 -6.44 -13.55 -7.87
N ASP A 182 -6.64 -14.47 -6.93
CA ASP A 182 -7.83 -15.31 -6.85
C ASP A 182 -8.88 -14.67 -5.91
N CYS A 183 -8.42 -13.94 -4.90
CA CYS A 183 -9.26 -13.31 -3.87
C CYS A 183 -9.86 -11.96 -4.33
N LEU A 184 -9.04 -11.04 -4.83
CA LEU A 184 -9.38 -9.69 -5.32
C LEU A 184 -10.13 -8.77 -4.34
N LEU A 185 -10.33 -9.12 -3.06
CA LEU A 185 -11.06 -8.31 -2.07
C LEU A 185 -10.58 -6.86 -1.99
N CYS A 186 -9.27 -6.65 -2.12
CA CYS A 186 -8.66 -5.33 -2.07
C CYS A 186 -8.67 -4.58 -3.41
N TYR A 187 -9.01 -5.25 -4.52
CA TYR A 187 -8.83 -4.75 -5.89
C TYR A 187 -10.13 -4.47 -6.62
N LYS A 188 -11.27 -4.73 -5.98
CA LYS A 188 -12.62 -4.51 -6.52
C LYS A 188 -13.46 -3.72 -5.53
N LEU A 189 -14.35 -2.85 -6.03
CA LEU A 189 -15.26 -2.04 -5.21
C LEU A 189 -16.54 -2.79 -4.83
N ASP A 190 -16.91 -3.82 -5.58
CA ASP A 190 -18.10 -4.66 -5.38
C ASP A 190 -17.94 -5.73 -4.29
N THR A 191 -16.85 -5.67 -3.52
CA THR A 191 -16.55 -6.56 -2.40
C THR A 191 -16.67 -5.82 -1.08
N THR A 192 -16.39 -6.51 0.06
CA THR A 192 -16.39 -5.88 1.38
C THR A 192 -15.44 -4.67 1.44
N ASP A 193 -15.83 -3.64 2.17
CA ASP A 193 -15.02 -2.48 2.47
C ASP A 193 -14.12 -2.69 3.71
N THR A 194 -14.35 -3.75 4.49
CA THR A 194 -13.55 -4.10 5.67
C THR A 194 -12.76 -5.38 5.46
N ILE A 195 -11.43 -5.25 5.41
CA ILE A 195 -10.51 -6.38 5.25
C ILE A 195 -9.79 -6.60 6.58
N VAL A 196 -9.83 -7.85 7.05
CA VAL A 196 -9.18 -8.28 8.29
C VAL A 196 -8.19 -9.38 7.96
N GLU A 197 -6.90 -9.03 8.01
CA GLU A 197 -5.81 -9.98 7.77
C GLU A 197 -5.35 -10.60 9.07
N LYS A 198 -5.25 -11.93 9.07
CA LYS A 198 -4.54 -12.70 10.06
C LYS A 198 -3.05 -12.34 10.04
N VAL A 199 -2.53 -11.79 11.11
CA VAL A 199 -1.11 -11.50 11.24
C VAL A 199 -0.35 -12.81 11.39
N LYS A 200 0.55 -13.08 10.45
CA LYS A 200 1.56 -14.12 10.65
C LYS A 200 2.44 -13.69 11.82
N SER A 201 2.63 -14.56 12.78
CA SER A 201 3.57 -14.32 13.87
C SER A 201 4.93 -13.94 13.27
N TYR A 202 5.28 -12.67 13.37
CA TYR A 202 6.65 -12.25 13.17
C TYR A 202 7.44 -12.93 14.27
N GLY A 203 8.38 -13.81 13.90
CA GLY A 203 9.03 -14.72 14.80
C GLY A 203 9.31 -14.09 16.16
N LYS A 204 8.94 -14.79 17.21
CA LYS A 204 9.32 -14.45 18.58
C LYS A 204 10.83 -14.24 18.56
N LYS A 205 11.25 -13.00 18.80
CA LYS A 205 12.64 -12.73 19.16
C LYS A 205 12.91 -13.34 20.50
#